data_98fab16ec211e4a1847d0d2165bda3e9
#
_entry.id   98fab16ec211e4a1847d0d2165bda3e9
#
_cell.length_a   1.000
_cell.length_b   1.000
_cell.length_c   1.000
_cell.angle_alpha   90.00
_cell.angle_beta   90.00
_cell.angle_gamma   90.00
#
_symmetry.space_group_name_H-M   'P 1'
#
loop_
_entity.id
_entity.type
_entity.pdbx_description
1 polymer ?
#
loop_
_entity_poly.entity_id
_entity_poly.type
_entity_poly.pdbx_seq_one_letter_code
_entity_poly.pdbx_strand_id
1 'polypeptide(L)'
;MKTLAAEPAAEELYETASFVYFIRWLWSRCLEPSFGLTTIWKFKLVPRSSSLLAALLVGLCQVSLGQDYDIEVPGQPPGVPVPKGVTLFQNVRIFDGTSPTLTAPSNVLIRGNTIEQISASPITVDANANAQVIAGNGRVLMPGLIDAHWHLFMAATPQPVLMTSEASYLNLLAARQAEATLMGGFTTVRDLGGPVFGLKRAIDEGVMVGPRIYPSGAMISQTSGHGDLRFLFELPRKLGGPLSNSELEGIAAIADSPDEVRLRAREQLRHGASQIKLMVGGGVSSPFNPIESTQFTEPEIRAAVEAAENWGTYVTAHAYMPRAIRQAIAAGVKCIEHGHLIDEPTAKLMADKGIWWSLQPLRYDEGAFQRMSPVSQKKALQVWAGTDKAYKLAKKYKIKTAWGADILFDAGAARRHMTDLSVMAQWYTPAEVLKMATADNGELLALSGIMNPYPGKLGVVKQGAFADLLLVDGDPTANIKLVEDPEKNFMVIMKDGKIYKNTLK
;
A
#
# COMPACT_ATOMS: atom_id res chain seq x y z
N MET A 1 47.99 47.57 -40.32
CA MET A 1 49.10 47.29 -39.37
C MET A 1 48.55 47.21 -37.97
N LYS A 2 48.42 46.01 -37.44
CA LYS A 2 48.65 45.61 -36.04
C LYS A 2 48.46 44.09 -35.96
N THR A 3 49.52 43.46 -35.66
CA THR A 3 49.81 42.05 -35.50
C THR A 3 48.94 41.40 -34.43
N LEU A 4 48.34 40.29 -34.76
CA LEU A 4 47.72 39.31 -33.86
C LEU A 4 48.85 38.45 -33.27
N ALA A 5 48.88 38.37 -31.96
CA ALA A 5 49.71 37.42 -31.24
C ALA A 5 48.89 36.09 -31.07
N ALA A 6 49.57 35.00 -31.34
CA ALA A 6 49.01 33.66 -31.35
C ALA A 6 48.94 33.03 -29.95
N GLU A 7 48.04 32.13 -29.81
CA GLU A 7 47.60 31.31 -28.71
C GLU A 7 48.68 30.50 -27.99
N PRO A 8 48.35 30.12 -26.72
CA PRO A 8 48.66 28.80 -26.18
C PRO A 8 47.44 28.17 -25.51
N ALA A 9 46.46 27.71 -26.26
CA ALA A 9 45.26 27.02 -25.73
C ALA A 9 45.09 25.57 -26.20
N ALA A 10 45.91 25.10 -27.17
CA ALA A 10 45.72 23.79 -27.73
C ALA A 10 46.39 22.63 -26.95
N GLU A 11 47.45 22.88 -26.24
CA GLU A 11 48.17 21.83 -25.50
C GLU A 11 47.48 21.48 -24.14
N GLU A 12 46.93 22.46 -23.42
CA GLU A 12 46.17 22.17 -22.21
C GLU A 12 44.86 21.42 -22.42
N LEU A 13 44.20 21.60 -23.54
CA LEU A 13 42.98 20.87 -23.91
C LEU A 13 43.25 19.41 -24.32
N TYR A 14 44.44 19.10 -24.82
CA TYR A 14 44.82 17.73 -25.18
C TYR A 14 45.19 16.89 -23.93
N GLU A 15 45.81 17.47 -22.94
CA GLU A 15 46.16 16.82 -21.67
C GLU A 15 44.86 16.54 -20.85
N THR A 16 43.94 17.49 -20.80
CA THR A 16 42.64 17.29 -20.07
C THR A 16 41.74 16.26 -20.75
N ALA A 17 41.70 16.20 -22.08
CA ALA A 17 40.93 15.18 -22.81
C ALA A 17 41.53 13.78 -22.58
N SER A 18 42.84 13.63 -22.63
CA SER A 18 43.53 12.36 -22.36
C SER A 18 43.34 11.87 -20.94
N PHE A 19 43.28 12.79 -19.95
CA PHE A 19 43.04 12.48 -18.57
C PHE A 19 41.58 12.01 -18.28
N VAL A 20 40.60 12.63 -18.92
CA VAL A 20 39.19 12.22 -18.83
C VAL A 20 38.95 10.84 -19.47
N TYR A 21 39.62 10.55 -20.62
CA TYR A 21 39.57 9.22 -21.25
C TYR A 21 40.25 8.15 -20.39
N PHE A 22 41.34 8.48 -19.74
CA PHE A 22 42.03 7.57 -18.81
C PHE A 22 41.20 7.25 -17.57
N ILE A 23 40.52 8.25 -16.99
CA ILE A 23 39.60 8.04 -15.85
C ILE A 23 38.39 7.22 -16.28
N ARG A 24 37.80 7.44 -17.46
CA ARG A 24 36.71 6.61 -17.98
C ARG A 24 37.15 5.18 -18.25
N TRP A 25 38.34 4.97 -18.76
CA TRP A 25 38.90 3.63 -18.98
C TRP A 25 39.18 2.91 -17.66
N LEU A 26 39.70 3.58 -16.63
CA LEU A 26 39.88 3.02 -15.29
C LEU A 26 38.51 2.65 -14.65
N TRP A 27 37.53 3.51 -14.81
CA TRP A 27 36.18 3.28 -14.25
C TRP A 27 35.50 2.06 -14.89
N SER A 28 35.65 1.88 -16.20
CA SER A 28 35.06 0.74 -16.90
C SER A 28 35.73 -0.60 -16.52
N ARG A 29 36.97 -0.59 -16.02
CA ARG A 29 37.69 -1.80 -15.64
C ARG A 29 37.55 -2.15 -14.14
N CYS A 30 37.27 -1.19 -13.28
CA CYS A 30 36.97 -1.44 -11.87
C CYS A 30 35.64 -2.16 -11.63
N LEU A 31 34.78 -2.26 -12.63
CA LEU A 31 33.49 -2.95 -12.59
C LEU A 31 33.56 -4.41 -13.07
N GLU A 32 34.74 -4.92 -13.49
CA GLU A 32 34.90 -6.34 -13.83
C GLU A 32 35.37 -7.16 -12.62
N PRO A 33 34.68 -8.26 -12.25
CA PRO A 33 34.99 -9.06 -11.06
C PRO A 33 36.34 -9.81 -11.10
N SER A 34 37.12 -9.68 -12.16
CA SER A 34 38.38 -10.42 -12.39
C SER A 34 39.65 -9.59 -12.22
N PHE A 35 39.54 -8.33 -11.78
CA PHE A 35 40.72 -7.47 -11.64
C PHE A 35 41.39 -7.66 -10.29
N GLY A 36 42.36 -8.59 -10.21
CA GLY A 36 43.14 -8.82 -9.00
C GLY A 36 44.22 -7.75 -8.78
N LEU A 37 44.44 -7.42 -7.52
CA LEU A 37 45.38 -6.40 -6.98
C LEU A 37 46.87 -6.55 -7.44
N THR A 38 47.22 -7.57 -8.18
CA THR A 38 48.62 -7.85 -8.59
C THR A 38 49.09 -7.10 -9.84
N THR A 39 48.19 -6.39 -10.54
CA THR A 39 48.54 -5.75 -11.82
C THR A 39 49.01 -4.26 -11.68
N ILE A 40 48.88 -3.68 -10.48
CA ILE A 40 49.11 -2.24 -10.27
C ILE A 40 50.62 -1.88 -10.10
N TRP A 41 51.52 -2.86 -9.91
CA TRP A 41 52.93 -2.60 -9.55
C TRP A 41 53.90 -2.45 -10.75
N LYS A 42 53.46 -2.30 -11.98
CA LYS A 42 54.32 -2.17 -13.16
C LYS A 42 54.35 -0.78 -13.82
N PHE A 43 53.84 0.26 -13.23
CA PHE A 43 53.95 1.60 -13.80
C PHE A 43 55.09 2.37 -13.18
N LYS A 44 56.04 2.86 -14.03
CA LYS A 44 57.14 3.74 -13.65
C LYS A 44 56.58 5.12 -13.24
N LEU A 45 56.94 5.56 -12.02
CA LEU A 45 56.57 6.86 -11.47
C LEU A 45 57.12 8.02 -12.30
N VAL A 46 56.26 8.97 -12.63
CA VAL A 46 56.55 10.30 -13.18
C VAL A 46 56.41 11.33 -12.03
N PRO A 47 57.12 12.46 -12.02
CA PRO A 47 57.57 13.12 -10.78
C PRO A 47 56.51 13.96 -10.05
N ARG A 48 56.63 13.89 -8.76
CA ARG A 48 56.31 14.76 -7.61
C ARG A 48 54.97 15.48 -7.42
N SER A 49 54.19 15.86 -8.43
CA SER A 49 52.87 16.53 -8.24
C SER A 49 51.68 15.63 -8.31
N SER A 50 51.82 14.43 -8.90
CA SER A 50 50.71 13.45 -9.12
C SER A 50 50.51 12.49 -7.96
N SER A 51 51.43 12.43 -7.01
CA SER A 51 51.43 11.43 -5.90
C SER A 51 50.36 11.72 -4.83
N LEU A 52 50.06 13.00 -4.61
CA LEU A 52 49.01 13.39 -3.63
C LEU A 52 47.60 13.13 -4.17
N LEU A 53 47.39 13.31 -5.49
CA LEU A 53 46.10 13.05 -6.10
C LEU A 53 45.79 11.55 -6.25
N ALA A 54 46.84 10.74 -6.52
CA ALA A 54 46.69 9.28 -6.54
C ALA A 54 46.42 8.69 -5.15
N ALA A 55 47.03 9.26 -4.10
CA ALA A 55 46.76 8.83 -2.73
C ALA A 55 45.35 9.24 -2.24
N LEU A 56 44.83 10.40 -2.70
CA LEU A 56 43.47 10.82 -2.41
C LEU A 56 42.43 9.95 -3.15
N LEU A 57 42.67 9.55 -4.40
CA LEU A 57 41.79 8.69 -5.17
C LEU A 57 41.77 7.24 -4.65
N VAL A 58 42.90 6.72 -4.18
CA VAL A 58 42.96 5.39 -3.53
C VAL A 58 42.28 5.44 -2.16
N GLY A 59 42.42 6.53 -1.41
CA GLY A 59 41.70 6.75 -0.15
C GLY A 59 40.19 6.86 -0.33
N LEU A 60 39.73 7.53 -1.38
CA LEU A 60 38.29 7.62 -1.72
C LEU A 60 37.72 6.29 -2.20
N CYS A 61 38.49 5.46 -2.92
CA CYS A 61 38.04 4.11 -3.27
C CYS A 61 37.99 3.17 -2.05
N GLN A 62 38.88 3.32 -1.07
CA GLN A 62 38.85 2.47 0.13
C GLN A 62 37.74 2.88 1.12
N VAL A 63 37.34 4.15 1.13
CA VAL A 63 36.19 4.61 1.95
C VAL A 63 34.85 4.13 1.35
N SER A 64 34.79 3.88 0.03
CA SER A 64 33.57 3.41 -0.64
C SER A 64 33.40 1.87 -0.61
N LEU A 65 34.42 1.11 -0.25
CA LEU A 65 34.36 -0.37 -0.18
C LEU A 65 34.05 -0.91 1.22
N GLY A 66 33.83 -0.04 2.20
CA GLY A 66 33.56 -0.40 3.59
C GLY A 66 32.15 -0.13 4.08
N GLN A 67 31.24 0.32 3.24
CA GLN A 67 29.82 0.28 3.51
C GLN A 67 29.23 -0.90 2.74
N ASP A 68 28.94 -1.98 3.44
CA ASP A 68 27.92 -2.94 3.00
C ASP A 68 26.64 -2.14 2.80
N TYR A 69 26.41 -1.66 1.58
CA TYR A 69 25.07 -1.31 1.16
C TYR A 69 24.34 -2.66 1.10
N ASP A 70 23.66 -3.00 2.17
CA ASP A 70 22.55 -3.93 2.10
C ASP A 70 21.62 -3.36 1.03
N ILE A 71 21.74 -3.86 -0.19
CA ILE A 71 20.76 -3.59 -1.25
C ILE A 71 19.52 -4.32 -0.79
N GLU A 72 18.67 -3.58 -0.05
CA GLU A 72 17.37 -4.08 0.36
C GLU A 72 16.63 -4.51 -0.89
N VAL A 73 16.31 -5.78 -0.98
CA VAL A 73 15.47 -6.32 -2.03
C VAL A 73 14.11 -5.63 -1.88
N PRO A 74 13.59 -4.93 -2.91
CA PRO A 74 12.28 -4.31 -2.85
C PRO A 74 11.24 -5.34 -2.38
N GLY A 75 10.48 -5.00 -1.33
CA GLY A 75 9.45 -5.87 -0.75
C GLY A 75 9.86 -6.60 0.53
N GLN A 76 11.15 -6.65 0.89
CA GLN A 76 11.52 -7.00 2.26
C GLN A 76 11.54 -5.74 3.12
N PRO A 77 10.84 -5.71 4.27
CA PRO A 77 11.05 -4.63 5.20
C PRO A 77 12.52 -4.66 5.63
N PRO A 78 13.19 -3.49 5.73
CA PRO A 78 14.45 -3.42 6.44
C PRO A 78 14.23 -4.11 7.77
N GLY A 79 15.26 -4.72 8.34
CA GLY A 79 15.15 -5.43 9.62
C GLY A 79 14.60 -4.50 10.68
N VAL A 80 13.27 -4.31 10.67
CA VAL A 80 12.55 -3.53 11.68
C VAL A 80 12.89 -4.17 13.01
N PRO A 81 13.46 -3.42 13.96
CA PRO A 81 13.79 -3.99 15.26
C PRO A 81 12.51 -4.57 15.85
N VAL A 82 12.42 -5.90 15.91
CA VAL A 82 11.29 -6.55 16.56
C VAL A 82 11.23 -6.05 18.01
N PRO A 83 10.10 -5.50 18.48
CA PRO A 83 9.99 -5.03 19.84
C PRO A 83 10.41 -6.15 20.81
N LYS A 84 11.29 -5.88 21.75
CA LYS A 84 11.73 -6.88 22.75
C LYS A 84 10.76 -7.02 23.91
N GLY A 85 9.64 -6.29 23.89
CA GLY A 85 8.67 -6.24 24.98
C GLY A 85 7.88 -7.53 25.16
N VAL A 86 7.41 -7.74 26.37
CA VAL A 86 6.45 -8.79 26.72
C VAL A 86 5.17 -8.13 27.23
N THR A 87 4.02 -8.51 26.66
CA THR A 87 2.71 -8.03 27.09
C THR A 87 1.80 -9.21 27.41
N LEU A 88 1.13 -9.19 28.54
CA LEU A 88 0.17 -10.20 28.95
C LEU A 88 -1.21 -9.57 29.11
N PHE A 89 -2.14 -9.90 28.21
CA PHE A 89 -3.55 -9.61 28.41
C PHE A 89 -4.16 -10.71 29.30
N GLN A 90 -4.79 -10.33 30.39
CA GLN A 90 -5.44 -11.26 31.33
C GLN A 90 -6.95 -11.09 31.31
N ASN A 91 -7.68 -12.20 31.41
CA ASN A 91 -9.12 -12.20 31.50
C ASN A 91 -9.82 -11.44 30.37
N VAL A 92 -9.51 -11.82 29.13
CA VAL A 92 -10.13 -11.30 27.89
C VAL A 92 -11.00 -12.37 27.24
N ARG A 93 -12.12 -12.00 26.64
CA ARG A 93 -12.83 -12.85 25.69
C ARG A 93 -12.24 -12.57 24.30
N ILE A 94 -12.05 -13.58 23.49
CA ILE A 94 -11.35 -13.42 22.22
C ILE A 94 -12.34 -13.59 21.06
N PHE A 95 -12.39 -12.58 20.18
CA PHE A 95 -12.81 -12.76 18.80
C PHE A 95 -11.58 -13.12 17.98
N ASP A 96 -11.50 -14.35 17.47
CA ASP A 96 -10.28 -14.85 16.81
C ASP A 96 -10.13 -14.39 15.34
N GLY A 97 -11.09 -13.62 14.82
CA GLY A 97 -11.15 -13.16 13.43
C GLY A 97 -11.88 -14.13 12.50
N THR A 98 -12.15 -15.36 12.92
CA THR A 98 -12.75 -16.42 12.07
C THR A 98 -14.05 -16.98 12.60
N SER A 99 -14.15 -17.17 13.92
CA SER A 99 -15.33 -17.71 14.58
C SER A 99 -16.37 -16.60 14.84
N PRO A 100 -17.67 -16.85 14.65
CA PRO A 100 -18.70 -15.89 15.00
C PRO A 100 -18.92 -15.74 16.53
N THR A 101 -18.31 -16.61 17.34
CA THR A 101 -18.50 -16.65 18.79
C THR A 101 -17.19 -16.30 19.52
N LEU A 102 -17.35 -15.60 20.65
CA LEU A 102 -16.22 -15.30 21.53
C LEU A 102 -15.78 -16.54 22.31
N THR A 103 -14.51 -16.61 22.66
CA THR A 103 -14.01 -17.61 23.59
C THR A 103 -14.53 -17.36 25.02
N ALA A 104 -14.43 -18.37 25.88
CA ALA A 104 -14.44 -18.15 27.33
C ALA A 104 -13.27 -17.21 27.74
N PRO A 105 -13.33 -16.57 28.93
CA PRO A 105 -12.24 -15.75 29.43
C PRO A 105 -10.89 -16.46 29.31
N SER A 106 -9.92 -15.80 28.74
CA SER A 106 -8.60 -16.34 28.38
C SER A 106 -7.50 -15.33 28.65
N ASN A 107 -6.26 -15.79 28.61
CA ASN A 107 -5.06 -14.95 28.71
C ASN A 107 -4.26 -15.05 27.41
N VAL A 108 -3.66 -13.95 26.98
CA VAL A 108 -2.89 -13.87 25.73
C VAL A 108 -1.53 -13.23 26.02
N LEU A 109 -0.49 -14.01 25.79
CA LEU A 109 0.90 -13.57 25.93
C LEU A 109 1.47 -13.17 24.57
N ILE A 110 1.98 -11.97 24.51
CA ILE A 110 2.71 -11.42 23.36
C ILE A 110 4.20 -11.35 23.74
N ARG A 111 5.06 -11.83 22.83
CA ARG A 111 6.50 -11.62 22.90
C ARG A 111 7.00 -11.01 21.61
N GLY A 112 7.67 -9.88 21.73
CA GLY A 112 8.06 -9.12 20.55
C GLY A 112 6.83 -8.68 19.76
N ASN A 113 6.73 -9.05 18.49
CA ASN A 113 5.62 -8.69 17.61
C ASN A 113 4.64 -9.83 17.34
N THR A 114 4.72 -10.96 18.06
CA THR A 114 3.88 -12.13 17.81
C THR A 114 3.12 -12.58 19.05
N ILE A 115 1.98 -13.23 18.84
CA ILE A 115 1.23 -13.91 19.88
C ILE A 115 1.95 -15.23 20.20
N GLU A 116 2.53 -15.31 21.39
CA GLU A 116 3.29 -16.47 21.83
C GLU A 116 2.39 -17.58 22.37
N GLN A 117 1.40 -17.21 23.20
CA GLN A 117 0.54 -18.20 23.86
C GLN A 117 -0.87 -17.64 24.10
N ILE A 118 -1.86 -18.51 23.98
CA ILE A 118 -3.25 -18.27 24.39
C ILE A 118 -3.66 -19.39 25.33
N SER A 119 -4.23 -19.06 26.50
CA SER A 119 -4.59 -20.05 27.53
C SER A 119 -5.82 -19.61 28.33
N ALA A 120 -6.72 -20.54 28.60
CA ALA A 120 -7.80 -20.33 29.58
C ALA A 120 -7.27 -20.32 31.02
N SER A 121 -6.14 -20.99 31.27
CA SER A 121 -5.46 -20.95 32.57
C SER A 121 -4.52 -19.76 32.69
N PRO A 122 -4.17 -19.29 33.88
CA PRO A 122 -3.18 -18.25 34.08
C PRO A 122 -1.84 -18.61 33.35
N ILE A 123 -1.24 -17.60 32.71
CA ILE A 123 0.08 -17.73 32.11
C ILE A 123 1.10 -17.12 33.06
N THR A 124 2.09 -17.91 33.46
CA THR A 124 3.23 -17.44 34.25
C THR A 124 4.26 -16.81 33.33
N VAL A 125 4.64 -15.58 33.61
CA VAL A 125 5.72 -14.87 32.88
C VAL A 125 6.89 -14.72 33.85
N ASP A 126 8.13 -14.92 33.31
CA ASP A 126 9.35 -14.68 34.07
C ASP A 126 9.34 -13.26 34.69
N ALA A 127 9.62 -13.15 35.97
CA ALA A 127 9.68 -11.87 36.65
C ALA A 127 10.70 -10.88 36.04
N ASN A 128 11.77 -11.41 35.44
CA ASN A 128 12.80 -10.60 34.77
C ASN A 128 12.39 -10.11 33.36
N ALA A 129 11.28 -10.61 32.81
CA ALA A 129 10.82 -10.23 31.48
C ALA A 129 10.19 -8.82 31.44
N ASN A 130 10.03 -8.14 32.57
CA ASN A 130 9.37 -6.83 32.68
C ASN A 130 8.06 -6.77 31.88
N ALA A 131 7.22 -7.79 32.02
CA ALA A 131 5.99 -7.90 31.25
C ALA A 131 5.01 -6.80 31.61
N GLN A 132 4.48 -6.12 30.60
CA GLN A 132 3.33 -5.24 30.78
C GLN A 132 2.05 -6.08 30.91
N VAL A 133 1.45 -6.09 32.09
CA VAL A 133 0.19 -6.81 32.34
C VAL A 133 -1.00 -5.88 32.13
N ILE A 134 -1.95 -6.33 31.32
CA ILE A 134 -3.18 -5.61 30.98
C ILE A 134 -4.38 -6.42 31.46
N ALA A 135 -5.09 -5.90 32.47
CA ALA A 135 -6.31 -6.50 32.98
C ALA A 135 -7.47 -6.25 31.99
N GLY A 136 -7.86 -7.27 31.25
CA GLY A 136 -8.97 -7.17 30.30
C GLY A 136 -10.34 -7.05 30.92
N ASN A 137 -10.52 -7.60 32.14
CA ASN A 137 -11.78 -7.53 32.89
C ASN A 137 -13.01 -8.00 32.09
N GLY A 138 -12.84 -9.06 31.28
CA GLY A 138 -13.90 -9.62 30.42
C GLY A 138 -14.17 -8.84 29.13
N ARG A 139 -13.38 -7.82 28.81
CA ARG A 139 -13.44 -7.11 27.52
C ARG A 139 -13.07 -8.02 26.37
N VAL A 140 -13.41 -7.60 25.15
CA VAL A 140 -13.10 -8.36 23.94
C VAL A 140 -11.76 -7.97 23.35
N LEU A 141 -10.84 -8.94 23.24
CA LEU A 141 -9.61 -8.83 22.46
C LEU A 141 -9.90 -9.35 21.06
N MET A 142 -9.62 -8.53 20.06
CA MET A 142 -9.83 -8.87 18.64
C MET A 142 -8.62 -8.48 17.80
N PRO A 143 -8.50 -9.03 16.56
CA PRO A 143 -7.48 -8.54 15.63
C PRO A 143 -7.66 -7.05 15.33
N GLY A 144 -6.57 -6.35 15.04
CA GLY A 144 -6.62 -5.04 14.44
C GLY A 144 -7.40 -5.08 13.12
N LEU A 145 -8.16 -4.02 12.85
CA LEU A 145 -8.92 -3.89 11.61
C LEU A 145 -7.98 -3.75 10.41
N ILE A 146 -8.42 -4.28 9.28
CA ILE A 146 -7.74 -4.19 7.98
C ILE A 146 -8.67 -3.49 7.00
N ASP A 147 -8.21 -2.40 6.36
CA ASP A 147 -8.90 -1.80 5.24
C ASP A 147 -8.27 -2.28 3.92
N ALA A 148 -9.04 -2.98 3.08
CA ALA A 148 -8.56 -3.56 1.83
C ALA A 148 -8.64 -2.61 0.63
N HIS A 149 -9.15 -1.38 0.80
CA HIS A 149 -9.20 -0.35 -0.22
C HIS A 149 -9.07 1.04 0.38
N TRP A 150 -7.84 1.45 0.60
CA TRP A 150 -7.51 2.72 1.21
C TRP A 150 -6.58 3.56 0.34
N HIS A 151 -6.49 4.85 0.62
CA HIS A 151 -5.68 5.82 -0.10
C HIS A 151 -5.10 6.85 0.87
N LEU A 152 -3.99 6.53 1.53
CA LEU A 152 -3.38 7.41 2.53
C LEU A 152 -3.07 8.82 2.01
N PHE A 153 -2.69 8.91 0.75
CA PHE A 153 -2.38 10.17 0.08
C PHE A 153 -3.61 11.00 -0.29
N MET A 154 -4.74 10.34 -0.56
CA MET A 154 -5.92 10.96 -1.17
C MET A 154 -7.12 11.05 -0.24
N ALA A 155 -7.23 10.20 0.79
CA ALA A 155 -8.44 10.09 1.61
C ALA A 155 -8.86 11.43 2.23
N ALA A 156 -7.94 12.11 2.90
CA ALA A 156 -8.20 13.38 3.59
C ALA A 156 -7.78 14.62 2.81
N THR A 157 -7.14 14.47 1.64
CA THR A 157 -6.59 15.57 0.86
C THR A 157 -7.61 16.02 -0.20
N PRO A 158 -8.13 17.26 -0.15
CA PRO A 158 -9.04 17.75 -1.20
C PRO A 158 -8.40 17.67 -2.58
N GLN A 159 -9.17 17.28 -3.61
CA GLN A 159 -8.64 17.07 -4.96
C GLN A 159 -7.86 18.28 -5.52
N PRO A 160 -8.31 19.55 -5.39
CA PRO A 160 -7.51 20.68 -5.84
C PRO A 160 -6.16 20.81 -5.13
N VAL A 161 -6.09 20.50 -3.83
CA VAL A 161 -4.83 20.50 -3.07
C VAL A 161 -3.91 19.40 -3.58
N LEU A 162 -4.45 18.19 -3.81
CA LEU A 162 -3.68 17.08 -4.37
C LEU A 162 -3.05 17.42 -5.72
N MET A 163 -3.78 18.14 -6.58
CA MET A 163 -3.35 18.45 -7.94
C MET A 163 -2.39 19.64 -8.05
N THR A 164 -2.26 20.46 -7.01
CA THR A 164 -1.52 21.74 -7.09
C THR A 164 -0.47 21.94 -6.02
N SER A 165 -0.38 21.05 -5.03
CA SER A 165 0.59 21.17 -3.95
C SER A 165 1.89 20.43 -4.25
N GLU A 166 2.94 20.79 -3.52
CA GLU A 166 4.24 20.12 -3.58
C GLU A 166 4.18 18.72 -2.93
N ALA A 167 4.93 17.77 -3.47
CA ALA A 167 5.05 16.40 -2.93
C ALA A 167 5.38 16.37 -1.43
N SER A 168 6.28 17.25 -0.98
CA SER A 168 6.67 17.36 0.43
C SER A 168 5.47 17.63 1.35
N TYR A 169 4.60 18.56 0.97
CA TYR A 169 3.39 18.88 1.72
C TYR A 169 2.38 17.72 1.70
N LEU A 170 2.17 17.11 0.54
CA LEU A 170 1.29 15.94 0.40
C LEU A 170 1.75 14.75 1.24
N ASN A 171 3.06 14.51 1.32
CA ASN A 171 3.62 13.47 2.19
C ASN A 171 3.35 13.73 3.68
N LEU A 172 3.41 14.99 4.14
CA LEU A 172 3.08 15.35 5.53
C LEU A 172 1.59 15.11 5.84
N LEU A 173 0.70 15.44 4.88
CA LEU A 173 -0.74 15.14 5.01
C LEU A 173 -0.99 13.63 5.07
N ALA A 174 -0.32 12.85 4.22
CA ALA A 174 -0.42 11.38 4.21
C ALA A 174 0.10 10.75 5.52
N ALA A 175 1.19 11.28 6.08
CA ALA A 175 1.72 10.83 7.36
C ALA A 175 0.72 11.07 8.52
N ARG A 176 0.11 12.26 8.55
CA ARG A 176 -0.95 12.57 9.51
C ARG A 176 -2.17 11.66 9.35
N GLN A 177 -2.55 11.36 8.10
CA GLN A 177 -3.65 10.44 7.81
C GLN A 177 -3.31 9.00 8.25
N ALA A 178 -2.06 8.57 8.09
CA ALA A 178 -1.62 7.25 8.54
C ALA A 178 -1.75 7.08 10.06
N GLU A 179 -1.33 8.06 10.85
CA GLU A 179 -1.52 8.05 12.30
C GLU A 179 -3.01 7.99 12.66
N ALA A 180 -3.85 8.85 12.06
CA ALA A 180 -5.29 8.85 12.29
C ALA A 180 -5.94 7.50 11.93
N THR A 181 -5.49 6.84 10.87
CA THR A 181 -5.96 5.52 10.45
C THR A 181 -5.62 4.45 11.50
N LEU A 182 -4.39 4.44 12.02
CA LEU A 182 -4.00 3.52 13.10
C LEU A 182 -4.81 3.78 14.38
N MET A 183 -5.00 5.04 14.75
CA MET A 183 -5.78 5.42 15.94
C MET A 183 -7.28 5.14 15.77
N GLY A 184 -7.76 4.99 14.54
CA GLY A 184 -9.07 4.44 14.19
C GLY A 184 -9.19 2.93 14.37
N GLY A 185 -8.11 2.24 14.75
CA GLY A 185 -8.07 0.78 14.95
C GLY A 185 -7.66 -0.01 13.72
N PHE A 186 -7.38 0.64 12.58
CA PHE A 186 -6.88 -0.03 11.39
C PHE A 186 -5.36 -0.21 11.50
N THR A 187 -4.96 -1.41 11.88
CA THR A 187 -3.54 -1.76 12.03
C THR A 187 -2.86 -2.06 10.69
N THR A 188 -3.67 -2.32 9.66
CA THR A 188 -3.19 -2.64 8.29
C THR A 188 -4.11 -2.00 7.26
N VAL A 189 -3.53 -1.52 6.15
CA VAL A 189 -4.26 -1.03 4.99
C VAL A 189 -3.66 -1.58 3.70
N ARG A 190 -4.50 -1.86 2.71
CA ARG A 190 -4.11 -2.04 1.32
C ARG A 190 -4.32 -0.71 0.60
N ASP A 191 -3.22 -0.03 0.32
CA ASP A 191 -3.24 1.26 -0.37
C ASP A 191 -3.25 1.05 -1.89
N LEU A 192 -4.31 1.48 -2.54
CA LEU A 192 -4.57 1.20 -3.96
C LEU A 192 -4.35 2.40 -4.88
N GLY A 193 -3.53 3.36 -4.46
CA GLY A 193 -3.14 4.47 -5.31
C GLY A 193 -2.42 5.58 -4.58
N GLY A 194 -1.28 5.96 -5.11
CA GLY A 194 -0.46 7.04 -4.59
C GLY A 194 0.96 6.62 -4.20
N PRO A 195 1.86 7.57 -4.02
CA PRO A 195 3.30 7.34 -3.81
C PRO A 195 3.62 7.02 -2.34
N VAL A 196 3.00 6.00 -1.76
CA VAL A 196 3.10 5.68 -0.32
C VAL A 196 4.35 4.88 0.08
N PHE A 197 5.25 4.55 -0.84
CA PHE A 197 6.43 3.72 -0.55
C PHE A 197 7.36 4.36 0.50
N GLY A 198 7.62 5.67 0.38
CA GLY A 198 8.43 6.41 1.37
C GLY A 198 7.74 6.48 2.74
N LEU A 199 6.43 6.70 2.77
CA LEU A 199 5.64 6.69 4.00
C LEU A 199 5.64 5.29 4.65
N LYS A 200 5.44 4.23 3.85
CA LYS A 200 5.54 2.85 4.33
C LYS A 200 6.89 2.60 5.00
N ARG A 201 7.98 2.97 4.32
CA ARG A 201 9.34 2.84 4.87
C ARG A 201 9.49 3.58 6.19
N ALA A 202 9.06 4.85 6.26
CA ALA A 202 9.14 5.65 7.48
C ALA A 202 8.34 5.05 8.65
N ILE A 203 7.21 4.41 8.37
CA ILE A 203 6.40 3.71 9.39
C ILE A 203 7.09 2.41 9.82
N ASP A 204 7.62 1.64 8.89
CA ASP A 204 8.29 0.37 9.17
C ASP A 204 9.58 0.59 9.97
N GLU A 205 10.34 1.64 9.68
CA GLU A 205 11.53 2.05 10.44
C GLU A 205 11.20 2.72 11.79
N GLY A 206 9.91 2.98 12.08
CA GLY A 206 9.47 3.63 13.32
C GLY A 206 9.67 5.14 13.37
N VAL A 207 10.02 5.78 12.26
CA VAL A 207 10.15 7.25 12.12
C VAL A 207 8.77 7.91 12.20
N MET A 208 7.74 7.27 11.63
CA MET A 208 6.37 7.74 11.64
C MET A 208 5.44 6.72 12.29
N VAL A 209 4.29 7.20 12.77
CA VAL A 209 3.21 6.36 13.30
C VAL A 209 2.20 6.09 12.20
N GLY A 210 1.79 4.83 12.06
CA GLY A 210 0.77 4.44 11.07
C GLY A 210 0.55 2.93 11.00
N PRO A 211 -0.38 2.48 10.15
CA PRO A 211 -0.67 1.07 9.92
C PRO A 211 0.44 0.38 9.12
N ARG A 212 0.40 -0.94 9.02
CA ARG A 212 1.10 -1.68 7.96
C ARG A 212 0.51 -1.28 6.61
N ILE A 213 1.34 -1.06 5.61
CA ILE A 213 0.89 -0.64 4.28
C ILE A 213 1.23 -1.71 3.26
N TYR A 214 0.21 -2.17 2.52
CA TYR A 214 0.33 -2.98 1.31
C TYR A 214 0.14 -2.08 0.08
N PRO A 215 1.21 -1.49 -0.46
CA PRO A 215 1.11 -0.47 -1.50
C PRO A 215 0.91 -1.07 -2.89
N SER A 216 0.09 -0.43 -3.73
CA SER A 216 0.10 -0.65 -5.18
C SER A 216 1.00 0.34 -5.93
N GLY A 217 1.30 1.46 -5.30
CA GLY A 217 1.88 2.61 -5.99
C GLY A 217 0.87 3.30 -6.91
N ALA A 218 1.35 3.85 -8.01
CA ALA A 218 0.51 4.58 -8.96
C ALA A 218 -0.61 3.71 -9.56
N MET A 219 -1.80 4.30 -9.67
CA MET A 219 -2.92 3.71 -10.41
C MET A 219 -2.59 3.70 -11.90
N ILE A 220 -2.51 2.52 -12.52
CA ILE A 220 -2.23 2.41 -13.95
C ILE A 220 -3.53 2.57 -14.74
N SER A 221 -3.56 3.55 -15.64
CA SER A 221 -4.72 3.91 -16.46
C SER A 221 -4.32 4.18 -17.90
N GLN A 222 -5.30 4.14 -18.81
CA GLN A 222 -5.10 4.56 -20.20
C GLN A 222 -5.32 6.08 -20.35
N THR A 223 -4.91 6.65 -21.47
CA THR A 223 -5.34 8.01 -21.89
C THR A 223 -6.87 8.11 -21.85
N SER A 224 -7.40 9.17 -21.26
CA SER A 224 -8.83 9.40 -20.97
C SER A 224 -9.49 8.35 -20.08
N GLY A 225 -8.72 7.51 -19.39
CA GLY A 225 -9.22 6.54 -18.43
C GLY A 225 -9.55 7.16 -17.07
N HIS A 226 -10.07 6.33 -16.15
CA HIS A 226 -10.48 6.80 -14.83
C HIS A 226 -9.33 7.38 -13.99
N GLY A 227 -8.12 6.85 -14.13
CA GLY A 227 -6.90 7.37 -13.48
C GLY A 227 -6.16 8.44 -14.29
N ASP A 228 -6.68 8.88 -15.43
CA ASP A 228 -6.11 10.00 -16.17
C ASP A 228 -6.60 11.33 -15.57
N LEU A 229 -5.80 11.85 -14.64
CA LEU A 229 -6.13 13.05 -13.88
C LEU A 229 -5.64 14.35 -14.55
N ARG A 230 -5.21 14.29 -15.83
CA ARG A 230 -4.76 15.47 -16.57
C ARG A 230 -5.89 16.49 -16.76
N PHE A 231 -5.53 17.77 -16.74
CA PHE A 231 -6.42 18.82 -17.19
C PHE A 231 -6.63 18.75 -18.70
N LEU A 232 -7.75 19.29 -19.20
CA LEU A 232 -8.09 19.23 -20.65
C LEU A 232 -7.08 19.93 -21.55
N PHE A 233 -6.26 20.84 -21.03
CA PHE A 233 -5.21 21.54 -21.79
C PHE A 233 -3.88 20.79 -21.78
N GLU A 234 -3.71 19.73 -20.99
CA GLU A 234 -2.49 18.95 -20.92
C GLU A 234 -2.48 17.88 -22.00
N LEU A 235 -1.47 17.91 -22.85
CA LEU A 235 -1.31 16.91 -23.92
C LEU A 235 -0.84 15.56 -23.35
N PRO A 236 -1.32 14.44 -23.92
CA PRO A 236 -0.73 13.14 -23.64
C PRO A 236 0.76 13.09 -23.96
N ARG A 237 1.54 12.35 -23.16
CA ARG A 237 2.99 12.19 -23.37
C ARG A 237 3.33 11.73 -24.79
N LYS A 238 2.60 10.76 -25.34
CA LYS A 238 2.80 10.28 -26.73
C LYS A 238 2.54 11.32 -27.81
N LEU A 239 1.81 12.37 -27.49
CA LEU A 239 1.58 13.51 -28.40
C LEU A 239 2.55 14.67 -28.13
N GLY A 240 3.64 14.43 -27.37
CA GLY A 240 4.67 15.42 -27.06
C GLY A 240 4.43 16.25 -25.80
N GLY A 241 3.43 15.91 -24.98
CA GLY A 241 3.23 16.50 -23.67
C GLY A 241 4.28 16.05 -22.65
N PRO A 242 4.58 16.85 -21.61
CA PRO A 242 5.35 16.39 -20.46
C PRO A 242 4.56 15.33 -19.67
N LEU A 243 5.20 14.70 -18.69
CA LEU A 243 4.45 13.97 -17.64
C LEU A 243 3.54 14.96 -16.91
N SER A 244 2.30 14.56 -16.67
CA SER A 244 1.37 15.32 -15.85
C SER A 244 1.83 15.38 -14.39
N ASN A 245 1.33 16.35 -13.62
CA ASN A 245 1.67 16.43 -12.20
C ASN A 245 1.32 15.13 -11.45
N SER A 246 0.18 14.51 -11.74
CA SER A 246 -0.22 13.24 -11.13
C SER A 246 0.72 12.07 -11.46
N GLU A 247 1.36 12.07 -12.65
CA GLU A 247 2.38 11.07 -12.99
C GLU A 247 3.72 11.39 -12.32
N LEU A 248 4.12 12.67 -12.25
CA LEU A 248 5.34 13.09 -11.57
C LEU A 248 5.29 12.79 -10.07
N GLU A 249 4.13 13.01 -9.45
CA GLU A 249 3.90 12.70 -8.04
C GLU A 249 3.65 11.20 -7.77
N GLY A 250 3.58 10.35 -8.80
CA GLY A 250 3.34 8.91 -8.63
C GLY A 250 1.92 8.54 -8.19
N ILE A 251 0.94 9.41 -8.43
CA ILE A 251 -0.48 9.16 -8.12
C ILE A 251 -1.08 8.24 -9.17
N ALA A 252 -0.79 8.52 -10.45
CA ALA A 252 -1.24 7.75 -11.59
C ALA A 252 -0.09 7.42 -12.54
N ALA A 253 -0.28 6.45 -13.42
CA ALA A 253 0.65 6.11 -14.48
C ALA A 253 -0.13 5.82 -15.76
N ILE A 254 0.06 6.64 -16.80
CA ILE A 254 -0.67 6.49 -18.06
C ILE A 254 0.10 5.55 -19.01
N ALA A 255 -0.65 4.62 -19.62
CA ALA A 255 -0.13 3.61 -20.53
C ALA A 255 -1.18 3.25 -21.60
N ASP A 256 -0.78 3.22 -22.87
CA ASP A 256 -1.66 3.03 -24.03
C ASP A 256 -1.19 1.90 -24.96
N SER A 257 -0.48 0.93 -24.42
CA SER A 257 -0.10 -0.30 -25.12
C SER A 257 0.30 -1.38 -24.12
N PRO A 258 0.28 -2.68 -24.49
CA PRO A 258 0.74 -3.75 -23.62
C PRO A 258 2.16 -3.55 -23.08
N ASP A 259 3.06 -3.02 -23.90
CA ASP A 259 4.44 -2.77 -23.48
C ASP A 259 4.56 -1.63 -22.47
N GLU A 260 3.76 -0.57 -22.61
CA GLU A 260 3.72 0.51 -21.63
C GLU A 260 3.08 0.07 -20.32
N VAL A 261 1.98 -0.69 -20.38
CA VAL A 261 1.34 -1.24 -19.18
C VAL A 261 2.32 -2.15 -18.42
N ARG A 262 3.06 -3.02 -19.16
CA ARG A 262 4.10 -3.87 -18.58
C ARG A 262 5.23 -3.05 -17.94
N LEU A 263 5.68 -1.98 -18.61
CA LEU A 263 6.67 -1.06 -18.08
C LEU A 263 6.19 -0.42 -16.76
N ARG A 264 4.98 0.17 -16.77
CA ARG A 264 4.41 0.83 -15.60
C ARG A 264 4.18 -0.13 -14.43
N ALA A 265 3.74 -1.36 -14.70
CA ALA A 265 3.61 -2.40 -13.67
C ALA A 265 4.98 -2.74 -13.05
N ARG A 266 6.01 -2.94 -13.87
CA ARG A 266 7.38 -3.22 -13.40
C ARG A 266 7.98 -2.07 -12.59
N GLU A 267 7.67 -0.81 -12.93
CA GLU A 267 8.08 0.34 -12.12
C GLU A 267 7.48 0.28 -10.71
N GLN A 268 6.18 -0.02 -10.58
CA GLN A 268 5.56 -0.15 -9.26
C GLN A 268 6.16 -1.33 -8.48
N LEU A 269 6.38 -2.48 -9.14
CA LEU A 269 7.02 -3.64 -8.53
C LEU A 269 8.45 -3.33 -8.05
N ARG A 270 9.23 -2.59 -8.84
CA ARG A 270 10.57 -2.11 -8.45
C ARG A 270 10.55 -1.25 -7.18
N HIS A 271 9.49 -0.46 -6.98
CA HIS A 271 9.31 0.33 -5.75
C HIS A 271 8.83 -0.51 -4.56
N GLY A 272 8.49 -1.79 -4.76
CA GLY A 272 8.02 -2.68 -3.70
C GLY A 272 6.50 -2.79 -3.61
N ALA A 273 5.78 -2.61 -4.73
CA ALA A 273 4.34 -2.83 -4.75
C ALA A 273 3.97 -4.26 -4.36
N SER A 274 3.02 -4.39 -3.44
CA SER A 274 2.49 -5.67 -2.96
C SER A 274 1.49 -6.29 -3.95
N GLN A 275 0.85 -5.45 -4.75
CA GLN A 275 -0.09 -5.78 -5.83
C GLN A 275 -0.09 -4.64 -6.84
N ILE A 276 -0.60 -4.89 -8.05
CA ILE A 276 -0.77 -3.88 -9.10
C ILE A 276 -2.24 -3.45 -9.16
N LYS A 277 -2.49 -2.14 -9.24
CA LYS A 277 -3.82 -1.56 -9.44
C LYS A 277 -4.01 -1.07 -10.87
N LEU A 278 -5.00 -1.62 -11.57
CA LEU A 278 -5.44 -1.15 -12.89
C LEU A 278 -6.80 -0.46 -12.82
N MET A 279 -7.00 0.53 -13.70
CA MET A 279 -8.29 1.16 -13.97
C MET A 279 -8.86 0.59 -15.27
N VAL A 280 -9.78 -0.40 -15.18
CA VAL A 280 -10.29 -1.10 -16.38
C VAL A 280 -11.72 -0.68 -16.75
N GLY A 281 -12.29 0.26 -16.04
CA GLY A 281 -13.62 0.82 -16.30
C GLY A 281 -13.71 2.29 -15.91
N GLY A 282 -14.79 2.95 -16.33
CA GLY A 282 -15.10 4.31 -15.93
C GLY A 282 -15.38 4.43 -14.44
N GLY A 283 -15.20 5.61 -13.85
CA GLY A 283 -15.36 5.87 -12.43
C GLY A 283 -16.13 7.15 -12.11
N VAL A 284 -16.53 7.27 -10.85
CA VAL A 284 -17.33 8.38 -10.34
C VAL A 284 -16.52 9.68 -10.24
N SER A 285 -15.31 9.60 -9.68
CA SER A 285 -14.50 10.78 -9.37
C SER A 285 -13.81 11.42 -10.58
N SER A 286 -13.80 10.78 -11.76
CA SER A 286 -13.26 11.34 -13.00
C SER A 286 -14.37 11.84 -13.91
N PRO A 287 -14.40 13.14 -14.30
CA PRO A 287 -15.49 13.70 -15.10
C PRO A 287 -15.43 13.31 -16.59
N PHE A 288 -14.28 12.89 -17.10
CA PHE A 288 -14.00 12.80 -18.54
C PHE A 288 -14.27 11.44 -19.18
N ASN A 289 -14.70 10.44 -18.41
CA ASN A 289 -15.04 9.12 -18.96
C ASN A 289 -16.45 8.67 -18.52
N PRO A 290 -17.25 8.07 -19.39
CA PRO A 290 -18.52 7.46 -19.01
C PRO A 290 -18.31 6.31 -18.02
N ILE A 291 -19.23 6.12 -17.07
CA ILE A 291 -19.14 5.01 -16.12
C ILE A 291 -19.27 3.64 -16.82
N GLU A 292 -19.95 3.62 -17.96
CA GLU A 292 -20.17 2.45 -18.80
C GLU A 292 -18.94 2.05 -19.64
N SER A 293 -17.90 2.90 -19.66
CA SER A 293 -16.71 2.63 -20.49
C SER A 293 -15.97 1.40 -19.99
N THR A 294 -15.53 0.58 -20.93
CA THR A 294 -14.51 -0.45 -20.72
C THR A 294 -13.18 0.13 -21.13
N GLN A 295 -12.22 0.13 -20.20
CA GLN A 295 -10.91 0.72 -20.38
C GLN A 295 -9.87 -0.39 -20.49
N PHE A 296 -8.79 -0.11 -21.23
CA PHE A 296 -7.82 -1.09 -21.69
C PHE A 296 -8.44 -2.18 -22.58
N THR A 297 -7.64 -2.76 -23.42
CA THR A 297 -7.93 -4.02 -24.11
C THR A 297 -7.48 -5.20 -23.26
N GLU A 298 -7.97 -6.41 -23.56
CA GLU A 298 -7.53 -7.61 -22.84
C GLU A 298 -6.01 -7.83 -22.89
N PRO A 299 -5.29 -7.64 -24.03
CA PRO A 299 -3.83 -7.75 -24.06
C PRO A 299 -3.09 -6.75 -23.16
N GLU A 300 -3.62 -5.54 -22.99
CA GLU A 300 -3.05 -4.53 -22.08
C GLU A 300 -3.20 -4.95 -20.61
N ILE A 301 -4.38 -5.41 -20.23
CA ILE A 301 -4.62 -5.94 -18.87
C ILE A 301 -3.73 -7.17 -18.61
N ARG A 302 -3.62 -8.08 -19.60
CA ARG A 302 -2.79 -9.28 -19.51
C ARG A 302 -1.31 -8.94 -19.32
N ALA A 303 -0.80 -7.88 -19.95
CA ALA A 303 0.57 -7.43 -19.77
C ALA A 303 0.91 -7.05 -18.32
N ALA A 304 -0.04 -6.44 -17.60
CA ALA A 304 0.13 -6.18 -16.17
C ALA A 304 0.05 -7.47 -15.33
N VAL A 305 -0.88 -8.38 -15.69
CA VAL A 305 -1.03 -9.68 -15.01
C VAL A 305 0.26 -10.49 -15.12
N GLU A 306 0.82 -10.64 -16.32
CA GLU A 306 2.09 -11.33 -16.56
C GLU A 306 3.25 -10.71 -15.76
N ALA A 307 3.31 -9.36 -15.73
CA ALA A 307 4.33 -8.68 -14.94
C ALA A 307 4.20 -8.97 -13.45
N ALA A 308 2.97 -8.97 -12.90
CA ALA A 308 2.71 -9.26 -11.50
C ALA A 308 2.97 -10.75 -11.18
N GLU A 309 2.52 -11.68 -12.00
CA GLU A 309 2.75 -13.13 -11.83
C GLU A 309 4.23 -13.49 -11.85
N ASN A 310 5.02 -12.86 -12.73
CA ASN A 310 6.48 -13.04 -12.78
C ASN A 310 7.19 -12.57 -11.50
N TRP A 311 6.55 -11.70 -10.72
CA TRP A 311 7.04 -11.22 -9.42
C TRP A 311 6.33 -11.93 -8.25
N GLY A 312 5.49 -12.93 -8.53
CA GLY A 312 4.78 -13.72 -7.52
C GLY A 312 3.72 -12.94 -6.76
N THR A 313 3.08 -11.97 -7.42
CA THR A 313 1.96 -11.20 -6.86
C THR A 313 0.79 -11.15 -7.85
N TYR A 314 -0.18 -10.27 -7.63
CA TYR A 314 -1.43 -10.23 -8.38
C TYR A 314 -1.82 -8.82 -8.84
N VAL A 315 -2.81 -8.79 -9.74
CA VAL A 315 -3.46 -7.55 -10.19
C VAL A 315 -4.84 -7.45 -9.57
N THR A 316 -5.18 -6.25 -9.09
CA THR A 316 -6.54 -5.84 -8.76
C THR A 316 -7.02 -4.76 -9.73
N ALA A 317 -8.33 -4.73 -10.03
CA ALA A 317 -8.89 -3.89 -11.09
C ALA A 317 -10.13 -3.12 -10.63
N HIS A 318 -10.09 -1.79 -10.80
CA HIS A 318 -11.27 -0.94 -10.70
C HIS A 318 -12.22 -1.20 -11.88
N ALA A 319 -13.45 -1.56 -11.60
CA ALA A 319 -14.51 -1.69 -12.59
C ALA A 319 -15.89 -1.64 -11.94
N TYR A 320 -16.87 -1.00 -12.58
CA TYR A 320 -18.26 -1.04 -12.16
C TYR A 320 -19.11 -1.98 -13.03
N MET A 321 -18.83 -2.02 -14.33
CA MET A 321 -19.71 -2.63 -15.34
C MET A 321 -19.33 -4.08 -15.65
N PRO A 322 -20.33 -4.94 -15.94
CA PRO A 322 -20.11 -6.36 -16.23
C PRO A 322 -19.12 -6.64 -17.34
N ARG A 323 -19.12 -5.82 -18.41
CA ARG A 323 -18.21 -6.01 -19.54
C ARG A 323 -16.75 -5.84 -19.11
N ALA A 324 -16.44 -4.77 -18.38
CA ALA A 324 -15.09 -4.49 -17.89
C ALA A 324 -14.64 -5.58 -16.91
N ILE A 325 -15.51 -6.01 -16.00
CA ILE A 325 -15.22 -7.07 -15.03
C ILE A 325 -14.92 -8.40 -15.73
N ARG A 326 -15.74 -8.81 -16.71
CA ARG A 326 -15.51 -10.06 -17.47
C ARG A 326 -14.19 -10.02 -18.24
N GLN A 327 -13.87 -8.88 -18.86
CA GLN A 327 -12.60 -8.69 -19.56
C GLN A 327 -11.40 -8.78 -18.60
N ALA A 328 -11.46 -8.15 -17.42
CA ALA A 328 -10.44 -8.25 -16.40
C ALA A 328 -10.22 -9.70 -15.91
N ILE A 329 -11.31 -10.42 -15.68
CA ILE A 329 -11.25 -11.85 -15.29
C ILE A 329 -10.62 -12.71 -16.39
N ALA A 330 -10.98 -12.48 -17.67
CA ALA A 330 -10.41 -13.19 -18.81
C ALA A 330 -8.90 -12.93 -18.94
N ALA A 331 -8.45 -11.73 -18.61
CA ALA A 331 -7.03 -11.37 -18.58
C ALA A 331 -6.26 -11.93 -17.37
N GLY A 332 -6.92 -12.49 -16.33
CA GLY A 332 -6.25 -13.12 -15.19
C GLY A 332 -6.23 -12.30 -13.90
N VAL A 333 -6.97 -11.20 -13.82
CA VAL A 333 -7.12 -10.39 -12.60
C VAL A 333 -7.69 -11.22 -11.46
N LYS A 334 -7.18 -11.05 -10.23
CA LYS A 334 -7.57 -11.86 -9.05
C LYS A 334 -8.53 -11.15 -8.10
N CYS A 335 -8.66 -9.81 -8.20
CA CYS A 335 -9.54 -9.02 -7.35
C CYS A 335 -10.23 -7.94 -8.18
N ILE A 336 -11.54 -7.77 -8.00
CA ILE A 336 -12.31 -6.66 -8.57
C ILE A 336 -12.64 -5.67 -7.44
N GLU A 337 -12.31 -4.43 -7.68
CA GLU A 337 -12.68 -3.30 -6.83
C GLU A 337 -14.03 -2.73 -7.31
N HIS A 338 -14.91 -2.40 -6.37
CA HIS A 338 -16.24 -1.84 -6.61
C HIS A 338 -17.23 -2.84 -7.18
N GLY A 339 -17.44 -2.88 -8.48
CA GLY A 339 -18.37 -3.83 -9.12
C GLY A 339 -19.87 -3.61 -8.84
N HIS A 340 -20.27 -2.43 -8.32
CA HIS A 340 -21.65 -2.18 -7.85
C HIS A 340 -22.73 -2.31 -8.92
N LEU A 341 -22.38 -2.17 -10.21
CA LEU A 341 -23.29 -2.25 -11.33
C LEU A 341 -23.26 -3.63 -12.02
N ILE A 342 -22.77 -4.64 -11.31
CA ILE A 342 -22.63 -6.00 -11.81
C ILE A 342 -23.98 -6.66 -12.15
N ASP A 343 -23.99 -7.50 -13.18
CA ASP A 343 -25.09 -8.42 -13.46
C ASP A 343 -24.89 -9.78 -12.78
N GLU A 344 -25.95 -10.53 -12.64
CA GLU A 344 -25.92 -11.82 -11.97
C GLU A 344 -25.03 -12.87 -12.67
N PRO A 345 -24.98 -12.98 -14.02
CA PRO A 345 -24.06 -13.88 -14.70
C PRO A 345 -22.58 -13.56 -14.40
N THR A 346 -22.24 -12.28 -14.28
CA THR A 346 -20.87 -11.87 -13.95
C THR A 346 -20.53 -12.16 -12.48
N ALA A 347 -21.47 -11.95 -11.55
CA ALA A 347 -21.28 -12.34 -10.15
C ALA A 347 -21.05 -13.85 -10.00
N LYS A 348 -21.83 -14.66 -10.73
CA LYS A 348 -21.62 -16.12 -10.79
C LYS A 348 -20.23 -16.46 -11.35
N LEU A 349 -19.80 -15.81 -12.42
CA LEU A 349 -18.45 -16.01 -12.97
C LEU A 349 -17.34 -15.69 -11.95
N MET A 350 -17.49 -14.62 -11.16
CA MET A 350 -16.55 -14.29 -10.09
C MET A 350 -16.45 -15.42 -9.07
N ALA A 351 -17.60 -15.96 -8.63
CA ALA A 351 -17.65 -17.08 -7.71
C ALA A 351 -16.98 -18.35 -8.30
N ASP A 352 -17.35 -18.72 -9.53
CA ASP A 352 -16.84 -19.92 -10.22
C ASP A 352 -15.32 -19.86 -10.45
N LYS A 353 -14.76 -18.64 -10.60
CA LYS A 353 -13.32 -18.41 -10.81
C LYS A 353 -12.56 -18.07 -9.52
N GLY A 354 -13.22 -18.00 -8.36
CA GLY A 354 -12.61 -17.63 -7.09
C GLY A 354 -12.05 -16.22 -7.03
N ILE A 355 -12.64 -15.29 -7.79
CA ILE A 355 -12.23 -13.88 -7.83
C ILE A 355 -12.67 -13.18 -6.55
N TRP A 356 -11.78 -12.44 -5.93
CA TRP A 356 -12.11 -11.58 -4.80
C TRP A 356 -12.93 -10.37 -5.24
N TRP A 357 -13.85 -9.98 -4.38
CA TRP A 357 -14.65 -8.77 -4.57
C TRP A 357 -14.40 -7.80 -3.41
N SER A 358 -13.62 -6.76 -3.66
CA SER A 358 -13.44 -5.64 -2.73
C SER A 358 -14.57 -4.64 -2.94
N LEU A 359 -15.58 -4.74 -2.09
CA LEU A 359 -16.86 -4.05 -2.23
C LEU A 359 -17.05 -3.04 -1.08
N GLN A 360 -17.41 -1.81 -1.43
CA GLN A 360 -17.64 -0.72 -0.49
C GLN A 360 -19.14 -0.58 -0.18
N PRO A 361 -19.52 -0.28 1.08
CA PRO A 361 -20.93 -0.07 1.45
C PRO A 361 -21.41 1.34 1.08
N LEU A 362 -21.30 1.69 -0.20
CA LEU A 362 -21.61 3.02 -0.71
C LEU A 362 -23.10 3.31 -0.58
N ARG A 363 -23.41 4.50 -0.10
CA ARG A 363 -24.77 5.01 0.09
C ARG A 363 -24.85 6.49 -0.22
N TYR A 364 -26.05 6.99 -0.38
CA TYR A 364 -26.26 8.42 -0.52
C TYR A 364 -25.72 9.17 0.71
N ASP A 365 -24.89 10.15 0.46
CA ASP A 365 -24.37 11.11 1.44
C ASP A 365 -24.55 12.52 0.84
N GLU A 366 -25.39 13.34 1.48
CA GLU A 366 -25.71 14.68 1.00
C GLU A 366 -24.46 15.57 0.92
N GLY A 367 -23.59 15.52 1.93
CA GLY A 367 -22.38 16.32 1.96
C GLY A 367 -21.40 15.95 0.84
N ALA A 368 -21.21 14.66 0.59
CA ALA A 368 -20.38 14.18 -0.52
C ALA A 368 -21.01 14.55 -1.87
N PHE A 369 -22.32 14.37 -2.00
CA PHE A 369 -23.06 14.65 -3.22
C PHE A 369 -22.93 16.11 -3.65
N GLN A 370 -23.12 17.05 -2.71
CA GLN A 370 -23.03 18.49 -2.99
C GLN A 370 -21.62 18.96 -3.41
N ARG A 371 -20.57 18.23 -3.04
CA ARG A 371 -19.20 18.52 -3.45
C ARG A 371 -18.82 17.99 -4.83
N MET A 372 -19.62 17.07 -5.37
CA MET A 372 -19.36 16.45 -6.67
C MET A 372 -19.79 17.35 -7.84
N SER A 373 -19.10 17.23 -8.97
CA SER A 373 -19.55 17.81 -10.22
C SER A 373 -20.90 17.20 -10.66
N PRO A 374 -21.74 17.91 -11.45
CA PRO A 374 -23.00 17.34 -11.94
C PRO A 374 -22.84 16.00 -12.67
N VAL A 375 -21.72 15.81 -13.39
CA VAL A 375 -21.42 14.55 -14.07
C VAL A 375 -21.15 13.45 -13.04
N SER A 376 -20.32 13.72 -12.03
CA SER A 376 -20.02 12.76 -10.95
C SER A 376 -21.25 12.46 -10.09
N GLN A 377 -22.11 13.42 -9.82
CA GLN A 377 -23.39 13.22 -9.13
C GLN A 377 -24.27 12.17 -9.83
N LYS A 378 -24.43 12.29 -11.14
CA LYS A 378 -25.21 11.34 -11.94
C LYS A 378 -24.64 9.93 -11.85
N LYS A 379 -23.32 9.77 -11.91
CA LYS A 379 -22.65 8.49 -11.79
C LYS A 379 -22.76 7.91 -10.37
N ALA A 380 -22.58 8.74 -9.35
CA ALA A 380 -22.68 8.33 -7.95
C ALA A 380 -24.06 7.77 -7.62
N LEU A 381 -25.14 8.40 -8.09
CA LEU A 381 -26.51 7.90 -7.91
C LEU A 381 -26.71 6.50 -8.50
N GLN A 382 -26.13 6.21 -9.67
CA GLN A 382 -26.17 4.88 -10.27
C GLN A 382 -25.45 3.86 -9.40
N VAL A 383 -24.23 4.18 -8.94
CA VAL A 383 -23.41 3.28 -8.13
C VAL A 383 -24.08 3.01 -6.78
N TRP A 384 -24.56 4.05 -6.09
CA TRP A 384 -25.26 3.90 -4.81
C TRP A 384 -26.51 3.04 -4.93
N ALA A 385 -27.28 3.20 -6.02
CA ALA A 385 -28.44 2.36 -6.28
C ALA A 385 -28.08 0.88 -6.52
N GLY A 386 -26.85 0.59 -6.97
CA GLY A 386 -26.36 -0.76 -7.21
C GLY A 386 -25.87 -1.51 -5.96
N THR A 387 -25.56 -0.78 -4.86
CA THR A 387 -24.91 -1.34 -3.68
C THR A 387 -25.66 -2.51 -3.04
N ASP A 388 -26.94 -2.35 -2.78
CA ASP A 388 -27.77 -3.40 -2.17
C ASP A 388 -27.79 -4.68 -3.01
N LYS A 389 -27.96 -4.55 -4.33
CA LYS A 389 -27.94 -5.69 -5.26
C LYS A 389 -26.57 -6.39 -5.23
N ALA A 390 -25.48 -5.63 -5.22
CA ALA A 390 -24.12 -6.17 -5.21
C ALA A 390 -23.88 -7.05 -3.97
N TYR A 391 -24.19 -6.54 -2.76
CA TYR A 391 -24.04 -7.32 -1.53
C TYR A 391 -24.96 -8.56 -1.49
N LYS A 392 -26.20 -8.46 -2.00
CA LYS A 392 -27.09 -9.62 -2.13
C LYS A 392 -26.52 -10.68 -3.07
N LEU A 393 -25.90 -10.29 -4.19
CA LEU A 393 -25.24 -11.22 -5.11
C LEU A 393 -23.98 -11.82 -4.49
N ALA A 394 -23.17 -11.05 -3.78
CA ALA A 394 -21.99 -11.54 -3.06
C ALA A 394 -22.37 -12.65 -2.07
N LYS A 395 -23.43 -12.45 -1.28
CA LYS A 395 -23.96 -13.46 -0.35
C LYS A 395 -24.54 -14.66 -1.07
N LYS A 396 -25.37 -14.44 -2.12
CA LYS A 396 -26.03 -15.51 -2.88
C LYS A 396 -25.02 -16.50 -3.45
N TYR A 397 -23.94 -16.00 -4.04
CA TYR A 397 -22.91 -16.81 -4.69
C TYR A 397 -21.72 -17.11 -3.79
N LYS A 398 -21.74 -16.69 -2.52
CA LYS A 398 -20.64 -16.87 -1.54
C LYS A 398 -19.30 -16.42 -2.11
N ILE A 399 -19.30 -15.27 -2.80
CA ILE A 399 -18.09 -14.69 -3.37
C ILE A 399 -17.18 -14.26 -2.21
N LYS A 400 -15.88 -14.54 -2.33
CA LYS A 400 -14.88 -14.00 -1.40
C LYS A 400 -14.95 -12.49 -1.42
N THR A 401 -15.44 -11.89 -0.33
CA THR A 401 -15.69 -10.45 -0.25
C THR A 401 -14.72 -9.83 0.75
N ALA A 402 -14.04 -8.77 0.33
CA ALA A 402 -13.18 -7.93 1.15
C ALA A 402 -13.89 -6.61 1.45
N TRP A 403 -13.74 -6.13 2.66
CA TRP A 403 -14.21 -4.79 3.04
C TRP A 403 -13.11 -3.75 2.83
N GLY A 404 -13.46 -2.60 2.26
CA GLY A 404 -12.61 -1.43 2.17
C GLY A 404 -13.47 -0.17 2.05
N ALA A 405 -12.98 0.98 2.51
CA ALA A 405 -13.77 2.20 2.57
C ALA A 405 -13.75 3.02 1.28
N ASP A 406 -12.61 3.06 0.58
CA ASP A 406 -12.38 3.86 -0.64
C ASP A 406 -12.81 5.33 -0.50
N ILE A 407 -12.49 5.94 0.63
CA ILE A 407 -12.77 7.36 0.86
C ILE A 407 -11.72 8.19 0.13
N LEU A 408 -12.18 9.17 -0.65
CA LEU A 408 -11.35 10.08 -1.42
C LEU A 408 -11.75 11.53 -1.16
N PHE A 409 -10.75 12.41 -1.02
CA PHE A 409 -10.85 13.86 -1.03
C PHE A 409 -11.72 14.48 0.07
N ASP A 410 -12.02 13.74 1.14
CA ASP A 410 -12.88 14.17 2.23
C ASP A 410 -12.29 13.86 3.61
N ALA A 411 -11.65 14.87 4.22
CA ALA A 411 -11.06 14.75 5.55
C ALA A 411 -12.08 14.43 6.65
N GLY A 412 -13.34 14.82 6.46
CA GLY A 412 -14.42 14.52 7.41
C GLY A 412 -14.83 13.07 7.36
N ALA A 413 -15.02 12.51 6.17
CA ALA A 413 -15.29 11.09 5.95
C ALA A 413 -14.10 10.23 6.38
N ALA A 414 -12.88 10.60 6.03
CA ALA A 414 -11.66 9.88 6.41
C ALA A 414 -11.50 9.73 7.93
N ARG A 415 -11.93 10.70 8.72
CA ARG A 415 -11.95 10.60 10.20
C ARG A 415 -13.03 9.67 10.73
N ARG A 416 -14.04 9.37 9.97
CA ARG A 416 -15.19 8.55 10.35
C ARG A 416 -15.31 7.27 9.54
N HIS A 417 -14.23 6.85 8.86
CA HIS A 417 -14.30 5.73 7.93
C HIS A 417 -14.71 4.41 8.61
N MET A 418 -14.46 4.23 9.92
CA MET A 418 -14.96 3.09 10.68
C MET A 418 -16.50 3.02 10.75
N THR A 419 -17.23 4.13 10.53
CA THR A 419 -18.69 4.10 10.47
C THR A 419 -19.22 3.30 9.29
N ASP A 420 -18.42 3.12 8.23
CA ASP A 420 -18.81 2.31 7.09
C ASP A 420 -18.83 0.80 7.41
N LEU A 421 -18.13 0.36 8.47
CA LEU A 421 -18.28 -1.00 8.99
C LEU A 421 -19.67 -1.26 9.56
N SER A 422 -20.24 -0.31 10.30
CA SER A 422 -21.58 -0.48 10.89
C SER A 422 -22.69 -0.51 9.82
N VAL A 423 -22.50 0.16 8.68
CA VAL A 423 -23.41 0.11 7.55
C VAL A 423 -23.56 -1.29 7.00
N MET A 424 -22.51 -2.10 7.07
CA MET A 424 -22.52 -3.51 6.64
C MET A 424 -23.55 -4.38 7.39
N ALA A 425 -24.00 -3.92 8.58
CA ALA A 425 -25.05 -4.62 9.34
C ALA A 425 -26.39 -4.71 8.59
N GLN A 426 -26.57 -3.99 7.48
CA GLN A 426 -27.71 -4.15 6.58
C GLN A 426 -27.72 -5.52 5.87
N TRP A 427 -26.58 -6.14 5.67
CA TRP A 427 -26.43 -7.40 4.90
C TRP A 427 -25.80 -8.52 5.71
N TYR A 428 -24.99 -8.22 6.72
CA TYR A 428 -24.18 -9.16 7.47
C TYR A 428 -24.37 -9.01 8.97
N THR A 429 -24.18 -10.07 9.72
CA THR A 429 -24.10 -9.99 11.18
C THR A 429 -22.83 -9.23 11.61
N PRO A 430 -22.82 -8.62 12.81
CA PRO A 430 -21.62 -7.94 13.32
C PRO A 430 -20.35 -8.81 13.26
N ALA A 431 -20.46 -10.10 13.61
CA ALA A 431 -19.32 -11.02 13.55
C ALA A 431 -18.82 -11.27 12.12
N GLU A 432 -19.72 -11.38 11.13
CA GLU A 432 -19.37 -11.50 9.70
C GLU A 432 -18.68 -10.24 9.20
N VAL A 433 -19.13 -9.04 9.63
CA VAL A 433 -18.50 -7.77 9.28
C VAL A 433 -17.07 -7.71 9.84
N LEU A 434 -16.89 -8.04 11.11
CA LEU A 434 -15.57 -8.06 11.74
C LEU A 434 -14.65 -9.08 11.07
N LYS A 435 -15.16 -10.29 10.75
CA LYS A 435 -14.40 -11.30 10.01
C LYS A 435 -13.91 -10.75 8.66
N MET A 436 -14.78 -10.05 7.91
CA MET A 436 -14.45 -9.45 6.62
C MET A 436 -13.37 -8.38 6.76
N ALA A 437 -13.47 -7.50 7.77
CA ALA A 437 -12.50 -6.44 8.04
C ALA A 437 -11.25 -6.93 8.82
N THR A 438 -11.08 -8.22 9.04
CA THR A 438 -9.92 -8.82 9.70
C THR A 438 -9.39 -10.02 8.92
N ALA A 439 -9.88 -11.24 9.20
CA ALA A 439 -9.34 -12.48 8.63
C ALA A 439 -9.48 -12.56 7.12
N ASP A 440 -10.64 -12.20 6.55
CA ASP A 440 -10.87 -12.28 5.11
C ASP A 440 -9.99 -11.25 4.37
N ASN A 441 -9.88 -10.02 4.88
CA ASN A 441 -8.95 -9.04 4.33
C ASN A 441 -7.50 -9.51 4.45
N GLY A 442 -7.11 -10.15 5.57
CA GLY A 442 -5.80 -10.77 5.74
C GLY A 442 -5.52 -11.86 4.69
N GLU A 443 -6.52 -12.69 4.34
CA GLU A 443 -6.42 -13.69 3.28
C GLU A 443 -6.23 -13.05 1.90
N LEU A 444 -6.95 -11.96 1.60
CA LEU A 444 -6.76 -11.20 0.36
C LEU A 444 -5.33 -10.64 0.27
N LEU A 445 -4.83 -10.04 1.34
CA LEU A 445 -3.47 -9.47 1.36
C LEU A 445 -2.40 -10.53 1.16
N ALA A 446 -2.62 -11.77 1.60
CA ALA A 446 -1.70 -12.89 1.41
C ALA A 446 -1.52 -13.27 -0.08
N LEU A 447 -2.40 -12.85 -1.00
CA LEU A 447 -2.21 -13.00 -2.45
C LEU A 447 -0.97 -12.25 -2.97
N SER A 448 -0.41 -11.33 -2.20
CA SER A 448 0.86 -10.66 -2.52
C SER A 448 2.04 -11.63 -2.61
N GLY A 449 1.91 -12.87 -2.12
CA GLY A 449 2.88 -13.95 -2.30
C GLY A 449 4.29 -13.56 -1.87
N ILE A 450 5.26 -13.64 -2.79
CA ILE A 450 6.65 -13.25 -2.49
C ILE A 450 6.85 -11.73 -2.36
N MET A 451 5.91 -10.92 -2.86
CA MET A 451 5.89 -9.48 -2.67
C MET A 451 5.16 -9.06 -1.39
N ASN A 452 4.78 -10.01 -0.52
CA ASN A 452 4.18 -9.70 0.76
C ASN A 452 5.21 -9.02 1.69
N PRO A 453 5.01 -7.73 2.05
CA PRO A 453 5.99 -7.00 2.85
C PRO A 453 5.97 -7.40 4.33
N TYR A 454 4.99 -8.18 4.76
CA TYR A 454 4.83 -8.63 6.15
C TYR A 454 4.48 -10.12 6.17
N PRO A 455 5.51 -11.01 6.07
CA PRO A 455 5.32 -12.46 5.91
C PRO A 455 4.89 -13.13 7.22
N GLY A 456 3.70 -12.82 7.72
CA GLY A 456 3.10 -13.37 8.93
C GLY A 456 1.58 -13.45 8.81
N LYS A 457 0.93 -14.00 9.82
CA LYS A 457 -0.53 -14.10 9.85
C LYS A 457 -1.13 -12.80 10.36
N LEU A 458 -1.97 -12.16 9.55
CA LEU A 458 -2.73 -10.96 9.87
C LEU A 458 -4.21 -11.27 10.08
N GLY A 459 -4.90 -10.36 10.79
CA GLY A 459 -6.36 -10.41 10.94
C GLY A 459 -6.89 -11.54 11.82
N VAL A 460 -6.03 -12.19 12.60
CA VAL A 460 -6.42 -13.30 13.50
C VAL A 460 -5.74 -13.22 14.85
N VAL A 461 -6.45 -13.63 15.91
CA VAL A 461 -5.87 -13.84 17.25
C VAL A 461 -5.55 -15.33 17.39
N LYS A 462 -4.38 -15.74 16.93
CA LYS A 462 -3.89 -17.13 17.00
C LYS A 462 -2.39 -17.15 17.34
N GLN A 463 -1.95 -18.20 17.99
CA GLN A 463 -0.53 -18.41 18.28
C GLN A 463 0.30 -18.33 16.98
N GLY A 464 1.39 -17.57 17.01
CA GLY A 464 2.27 -17.28 15.88
C GLY A 464 1.75 -16.23 14.89
N ALA A 465 0.58 -15.60 15.15
CA ALA A 465 0.12 -14.45 14.39
C ALA A 465 0.80 -13.16 14.86
N PHE A 466 0.82 -12.14 14.02
CA PHE A 466 1.25 -10.81 14.45
C PHE A 466 0.37 -10.28 15.58
N ALA A 467 0.99 -9.60 16.53
CA ALA A 467 0.31 -8.94 17.63
C ALA A 467 -0.21 -7.55 17.19
N ASP A 468 -1.15 -7.56 16.24
CA ASP A 468 -1.94 -6.43 15.79
C ASP A 468 -3.33 -6.61 16.42
N LEU A 469 -3.61 -5.91 17.52
CA LEU A 469 -4.72 -6.24 18.41
C LEU A 469 -5.47 -4.99 18.90
N LEU A 470 -6.77 -5.14 19.09
CA LEU A 470 -7.65 -4.16 19.75
C LEU A 470 -8.27 -4.78 20.99
N LEU A 471 -8.22 -4.07 22.12
CA LEU A 471 -9.03 -4.40 23.30
C LEU A 471 -10.23 -3.47 23.33
N VAL A 472 -11.42 -4.03 23.15
CA VAL A 472 -12.68 -3.29 22.99
C VAL A 472 -13.50 -3.37 24.28
N ASP A 473 -14.01 -2.22 24.74
CA ASP A 473 -14.95 -2.16 25.85
C ASP A 473 -16.36 -2.50 25.37
N GLY A 474 -16.81 -3.70 25.69
CA GLY A 474 -18.05 -4.29 25.18
C GLY A 474 -17.82 -5.46 24.22
N ASP A 475 -18.88 -5.87 23.55
CA ASP A 475 -18.91 -7.01 22.62
C ASP A 475 -19.20 -6.54 21.17
N PRO A 476 -18.19 -6.33 20.34
CA PRO A 476 -18.37 -5.86 18.97
C PRO A 476 -18.98 -6.94 18.05
N THR A 477 -18.95 -8.22 18.43
CA THR A 477 -19.60 -9.30 17.67
C THR A 477 -21.14 -9.30 17.85
N ALA A 478 -21.61 -8.66 18.92
CA ALA A 478 -23.04 -8.43 19.16
C ALA A 478 -23.47 -7.01 18.72
N ASN A 479 -22.58 -6.03 18.84
CA ASN A 479 -22.86 -4.63 18.51
C ASN A 479 -21.69 -3.99 17.71
N ILE A 480 -21.80 -4.01 16.39
CA ILE A 480 -20.77 -3.45 15.49
C ILE A 480 -20.58 -1.94 15.69
N LYS A 481 -21.56 -1.20 16.21
CA LYS A 481 -21.43 0.24 16.44
C LYS A 481 -20.36 0.61 17.46
N LEU A 482 -19.86 -0.36 18.24
CA LEU A 482 -18.73 -0.12 19.14
C LEU A 482 -17.46 0.30 18.38
N VAL A 483 -17.29 -0.11 17.10
CA VAL A 483 -16.14 0.29 16.30
C VAL A 483 -16.25 1.73 15.78
N GLU A 484 -17.43 2.37 15.78
CA GLU A 484 -17.62 3.73 15.28
C GLU A 484 -16.91 4.80 16.14
N ASP A 485 -16.70 4.51 17.42
CA ASP A 485 -16.06 5.42 18.38
C ASP A 485 -14.80 4.76 18.99
N PRO A 486 -13.69 4.72 18.23
CA PRO A 486 -12.45 4.13 18.71
C PRO A 486 -11.83 4.91 19.88
N GLU A 487 -12.09 6.20 20.00
CA GLU A 487 -11.59 7.02 21.09
C GLU A 487 -12.16 6.53 22.42
N LYS A 488 -13.45 6.26 22.47
CA LYS A 488 -14.17 5.78 23.65
C LYS A 488 -14.01 4.28 23.87
N ASN A 489 -14.16 3.47 22.81
CA ASN A 489 -14.40 2.03 22.96
C ASN A 489 -13.16 1.17 22.78
N PHE A 490 -12.08 1.67 22.13
CA PHE A 490 -10.83 0.92 22.03
C PHE A 490 -9.91 1.29 23.18
N MET A 491 -9.89 0.43 24.21
CA MET A 491 -9.08 0.63 25.41
C MET A 491 -7.58 0.48 25.10
N VAL A 492 -7.23 -0.48 24.22
CA VAL A 492 -5.87 -0.69 23.75
C VAL A 492 -5.87 -0.82 22.24
N ILE A 493 -4.92 -0.13 21.60
CA ILE A 493 -4.56 -0.32 20.20
C ILE A 493 -3.10 -0.77 20.17
N MET A 494 -2.86 -1.98 19.67
CA MET A 494 -1.54 -2.57 19.52
C MET A 494 -1.31 -2.88 18.03
N LYS A 495 -0.14 -2.50 17.51
CA LYS A 495 0.36 -2.91 16.20
C LYS A 495 1.79 -3.38 16.36
N ASP A 496 2.12 -4.50 15.74
CA ASP A 496 3.47 -5.08 15.78
C ASP A 496 3.99 -5.30 17.21
N GLY A 497 3.09 -5.68 18.15
CA GLY A 497 3.41 -5.84 19.57
C GLY A 497 3.65 -4.55 20.35
N LYS A 498 3.66 -3.39 19.68
CA LYS A 498 3.79 -2.07 20.31
C LYS A 498 2.42 -1.47 20.60
N ILE A 499 2.23 -0.99 21.81
CA ILE A 499 1.01 -0.30 22.22
C ILE A 499 1.08 1.16 21.79
N TYR A 500 0.08 1.62 21.02
CA TYR A 500 -0.09 3.00 20.56
C TYR A 500 -1.14 3.76 21.36
N LYS A 501 -2.12 3.02 21.93
CA LYS A 501 -3.13 3.56 22.84
C LYS A 501 -3.31 2.60 24.01
N ASN A 502 -3.37 3.12 25.23
CA ASN A 502 -3.80 2.40 26.42
C ASN A 502 -4.48 3.39 27.36
N THR A 503 -5.79 3.24 27.54
CA THR A 503 -6.61 4.09 28.44
C THR A 503 -6.99 3.38 29.73
N LEU A 504 -6.51 2.15 29.94
CA LEU A 504 -6.71 1.42 31.20
C LEU A 504 -5.74 1.97 32.26
N LYS A 505 -6.27 2.32 33.40
CA LYS A 505 -5.51 2.76 34.57
C LYS A 505 -5.12 1.55 35.42
#